data_a71461c8f57d106c0376649dace9f8fd
#
_entry.id   a71461c8f57d106c0376649dace9f8fd
#
_cell.length_a   1.000
_cell.length_b   1.000
_cell.length_c   1.000
_cell.angle_alpha   90.00
_cell.angle_beta   90.00
_cell.angle_gamma   90.00
#
_symmetry.space_group_name_H-M   'P 1'
#
loop_
_entity.id
_entity.type
_entity.pdbx_description
1 polymer ?
#
loop_
_entity_poly.entity_id
_entity_poly.type
_entity_poly.pdbx_seq_one_letter_code
_entity_poly.pdbx_strand_id
1 'polypeptide(L)'
;MGVPTLGCNCGVCTSPDPHDRRLRPSVLLRWREPQGTDVNGRECVVVIDTGPDFREQALRSRMTHVDAVFYTHPHADHILGLDDLRPLSFVSYRQGGPVPLYAASQTASVLERVFDYTFAAEATYPTRARVNIQPLRDRTRIHSVEFICVPVKHGEMDISGFRFGDMAYLTDVSAIPETSFGLLEGLENLVLPALRHKPHPSHATVKQAVDWAERIGARQTWLTHIAHELGHEETNRMLPSGVALAYDGLEVAVAL
;
A
#
# COMPACT_ATOMS: atom_id res chain seq x y z
N MET A 1 -4.91 -3.36 10.07
CA MET A 1 -5.53 -4.52 10.79
C MET A 1 -6.46 -5.28 9.87
N GLY A 2 -6.53 -6.63 9.99
CA GLY A 2 -7.54 -7.44 9.27
C GLY A 2 -8.88 -7.49 10.01
N VAL A 3 -9.98 -7.57 9.27
CA VAL A 3 -11.36 -7.75 9.79
C VAL A 3 -11.97 -8.97 9.07
N PRO A 4 -12.57 -9.94 9.78
CA PRO A 4 -12.81 -10.01 11.22
C PRO A 4 -11.53 -10.06 12.07
N THR A 5 -11.60 -9.45 13.26
CA THR A 5 -10.53 -9.57 14.26
C THR A 5 -10.65 -10.91 14.98
N LEU A 6 -9.53 -11.61 15.14
CA LEU A 6 -9.51 -12.91 15.81
C LEU A 6 -10.15 -12.85 17.21
N GLY A 7 -11.11 -13.75 17.47
CA GLY A 7 -11.84 -13.82 18.73
C GLY A 7 -12.91 -12.74 18.95
N CYS A 8 -13.16 -11.86 17.99
CA CYS A 8 -14.18 -10.81 18.11
C CYS A 8 -15.51 -11.25 17.49
N ASN A 9 -16.60 -11.03 18.24
CA ASN A 9 -17.98 -11.35 17.84
C ASN A 9 -18.85 -10.08 17.71
N CYS A 10 -18.25 -8.90 17.43
CA CYS A 10 -19.03 -7.69 17.20
C CYS A 10 -19.79 -7.75 15.87
N GLY A 11 -20.74 -6.82 15.70
CA GLY A 11 -21.62 -6.79 14.52
C GLY A 11 -20.84 -6.74 13.19
N VAL A 12 -19.73 -6.01 13.13
CA VAL A 12 -18.89 -5.92 11.90
C VAL A 12 -18.10 -7.22 11.67
N CYS A 13 -17.52 -7.82 12.73
CA CYS A 13 -16.77 -9.07 12.58
C CYS A 13 -17.65 -10.28 12.20
N THR A 14 -18.94 -10.21 12.49
CA THR A 14 -19.93 -11.26 12.15
C THR A 14 -20.87 -10.84 11.00
N SER A 15 -20.60 -9.69 10.39
CA SER A 15 -21.41 -9.14 9.29
C SER A 15 -21.42 -10.08 8.08
N PRO A 16 -22.57 -10.25 7.41
CA PRO A 16 -22.66 -10.93 6.13
C PRO A 16 -22.20 -10.06 4.95
N ASP A 17 -22.01 -8.75 5.16
CA ASP A 17 -21.52 -7.84 4.12
C ASP A 17 -20.07 -8.18 3.75
N PRO A 18 -19.76 -8.51 2.48
CA PRO A 18 -18.42 -8.80 2.06
C PRO A 18 -17.46 -7.61 2.24
N HIS A 19 -17.94 -6.36 2.21
CA HIS A 19 -17.13 -5.16 2.43
C HIS A 19 -16.70 -4.97 3.89
N ASP A 20 -17.31 -5.68 4.83
CA ASP A 20 -16.87 -5.76 6.22
C ASP A 20 -15.74 -6.79 6.44
N ARG A 21 -15.41 -7.59 5.41
CA ARG A 21 -14.23 -8.45 5.41
C ARG A 21 -13.08 -7.70 4.75
N ARG A 22 -12.03 -7.43 5.53
CA ARG A 22 -10.93 -6.55 5.11
C ARG A 22 -9.60 -7.23 5.40
N LEU A 23 -8.82 -7.44 4.38
CA LEU A 23 -7.42 -7.84 4.48
C LEU A 23 -6.55 -6.64 4.92
N ARG A 24 -5.28 -6.89 5.25
CA ARG A 24 -4.33 -5.80 5.55
C ARG A 24 -4.12 -4.96 4.30
N PRO A 25 -3.90 -3.64 4.47
CA PRO A 25 -3.83 -2.74 3.33
C PRO A 25 -2.61 -3.04 2.44
N SER A 26 -2.85 -3.06 1.15
CA SER A 26 -1.87 -3.15 0.09
C SER A 26 -2.46 -2.54 -1.18
N VAL A 27 -1.62 -2.01 -2.05
CA VAL A 27 -2.04 -1.47 -3.35
C VAL A 27 -1.31 -2.17 -4.46
N LEU A 28 -2.05 -2.53 -5.49
CA LEU A 28 -1.54 -3.05 -6.75
C LEU A 28 -1.77 -2.02 -7.85
N LEU A 29 -0.69 -1.57 -8.49
CA LEU A 29 -0.75 -0.74 -9.69
C LEU A 29 -0.46 -1.59 -10.92
N ARG A 30 -1.25 -1.35 -11.97
CA ARG A 30 -1.06 -1.95 -13.29
C ARG A 30 -1.20 -0.90 -14.37
N TRP A 31 -0.30 -0.92 -15.33
CA TRP A 31 -0.39 -0.10 -16.53
C TRP A 31 0.26 -0.81 -17.71
N ARG A 32 -0.01 -0.34 -18.91
CA ARG A 32 0.68 -0.78 -20.11
C ARG A 32 1.66 0.29 -20.55
N GLU A 33 2.89 -0.12 -20.77
CA GLU A 33 3.89 0.79 -21.30
C GLU A 33 3.50 1.31 -22.68
N PRO A 34 3.70 2.63 -22.93
CA PRO A 34 3.51 3.18 -24.26
C PRO A 34 4.37 2.49 -25.32
N GLN A 35 3.93 2.57 -26.59
CA GLN A 35 4.74 2.14 -27.73
C GLN A 35 5.99 3.02 -27.81
N GLY A 36 7.17 2.41 -28.08
CA GLY A 36 8.44 3.12 -28.17
C GLY A 36 9.28 3.16 -26.89
N THR A 37 8.84 2.48 -25.82
CA THR A 37 9.64 2.25 -24.60
C THR A 37 10.45 0.94 -24.70
N ASP A 38 11.41 0.74 -23.81
CA ASP A 38 12.24 -0.49 -23.74
C ASP A 38 11.42 -1.76 -23.54
N VAL A 39 10.23 -1.63 -22.94
CA VAL A 39 9.33 -2.74 -22.60
C VAL A 39 7.98 -2.67 -23.33
N ASN A 40 8.01 -2.13 -24.49
CA ASN A 40 6.97 -1.84 -25.46
C ASN A 40 5.66 -2.65 -25.31
N GLY A 41 4.56 -1.98 -24.89
CA GLY A 41 3.24 -2.59 -24.74
C GLY A 41 3.09 -3.64 -23.63
N ARG A 42 4.16 -3.89 -22.85
CA ARG A 42 4.15 -4.80 -21.70
C ARG A 42 3.27 -4.25 -20.59
N GLU A 43 2.55 -5.14 -19.90
CA GLU A 43 1.94 -4.82 -18.62
C GLU A 43 3.03 -4.70 -17.55
N CYS A 44 3.02 -3.59 -16.83
CA CYS A 44 3.86 -3.33 -15.65
C CYS A 44 3.04 -3.47 -14.38
N VAL A 45 3.65 -4.07 -13.36
CA VAL A 45 2.99 -4.41 -12.09
C VAL A 45 3.85 -3.93 -10.93
N VAL A 46 3.33 -3.02 -10.13
CA VAL A 46 3.97 -2.53 -8.90
C VAL A 46 3.06 -2.77 -7.72
N VAL A 47 3.64 -3.18 -6.60
CA VAL A 47 2.94 -3.40 -5.33
C VAL A 47 3.44 -2.40 -4.30
N ILE A 48 2.53 -1.85 -3.50
CA ILE A 48 2.86 -1.10 -2.28
C ILE A 48 2.43 -1.95 -1.09
N ASP A 49 3.40 -2.34 -0.27
CA ASP A 49 3.31 -3.23 0.88
C ASP A 49 2.88 -4.68 0.56
N THR A 50 3.58 -5.63 1.17
CA THR A 50 3.28 -7.06 1.12
C THR A 50 3.00 -7.58 2.53
N GLY A 51 1.81 -7.29 3.03
CA GLY A 51 1.36 -7.79 4.33
C GLY A 51 1.12 -9.30 4.35
N PRO A 52 0.74 -9.88 5.50
CA PRO A 52 0.53 -11.33 5.63
C PRO A 52 -0.59 -11.89 4.74
N ASP A 53 -1.45 -11.04 4.21
CA ASP A 53 -2.54 -11.41 3.30
C ASP A 53 -2.14 -11.30 1.82
N PHE A 54 -0.87 -10.96 1.53
CA PHE A 54 -0.39 -10.70 0.17
C PHE A 54 -0.65 -11.86 -0.79
N ARG A 55 -0.48 -13.11 -0.32
CA ARG A 55 -0.76 -14.28 -1.16
C ARG A 55 -2.21 -14.31 -1.65
N GLU A 56 -3.18 -14.05 -0.77
CA GLU A 56 -4.60 -14.00 -1.15
C GLU A 56 -4.88 -12.85 -2.10
N GLN A 57 -4.30 -11.68 -1.84
CA GLN A 57 -4.42 -10.49 -2.68
C GLN A 57 -3.85 -10.73 -4.08
N ALA A 58 -2.67 -11.35 -4.18
CA ALA A 58 -2.04 -11.68 -5.45
C ALA A 58 -2.84 -12.71 -6.27
N LEU A 59 -3.40 -13.73 -5.63
CA LEU A 59 -4.26 -14.74 -6.27
C LEU A 59 -5.56 -14.10 -6.78
N ARG A 60 -6.23 -13.31 -5.97
CA ARG A 60 -7.46 -12.61 -6.34
C ARG A 60 -7.25 -11.66 -7.52
N SER A 61 -6.16 -10.91 -7.51
CA SER A 61 -5.80 -10.00 -8.59
C SER A 61 -5.10 -10.68 -9.78
N ARG A 62 -4.95 -12.01 -9.76
CA ARG A 62 -4.32 -12.82 -10.82
C ARG A 62 -2.94 -12.32 -11.20
N MET A 63 -2.12 -11.98 -10.21
CA MET A 63 -0.73 -11.56 -10.46
C MET A 63 0.09 -12.69 -11.05
N THR A 64 0.85 -12.40 -12.10
CA THR A 64 1.74 -13.35 -12.77
C THR A 64 3.21 -12.96 -12.68
N HIS A 65 3.50 -11.68 -12.37
CA HIS A 65 4.83 -11.11 -12.19
C HIS A 65 4.73 -9.86 -11.33
N VAL A 66 5.86 -9.27 -10.97
CA VAL A 66 5.97 -8.00 -10.26
C VAL A 66 7.25 -7.29 -10.71
N ASP A 67 7.16 -6.01 -11.06
CA ASP A 67 8.31 -5.22 -11.54
C ASP A 67 9.01 -4.47 -10.43
N ALA A 68 8.28 -4.05 -9.40
CA ALA A 68 8.83 -3.42 -8.20
C ALA A 68 7.88 -3.53 -7.01
N VAL A 69 8.44 -3.41 -5.80
CA VAL A 69 7.67 -3.28 -4.56
C VAL A 69 8.15 -2.04 -3.82
N PHE A 70 7.21 -1.25 -3.32
CA PHE A 70 7.47 -0.14 -2.41
C PHE A 70 6.97 -0.50 -1.01
N TYR A 71 7.74 -0.19 0.01
CA TYR A 71 7.34 -0.37 1.40
C TYR A 71 7.14 0.97 2.09
N THR A 72 5.99 1.13 2.73
CA THR A 72 5.64 2.34 3.47
C THR A 72 6.40 2.42 4.79
N HIS A 73 6.43 1.30 5.54
CA HIS A 73 7.06 1.21 6.85
C HIS A 73 7.24 -0.26 7.30
N PRO A 74 7.97 -0.53 8.41
CA PRO A 74 8.40 -1.90 8.75
C PRO A 74 7.41 -2.71 9.60
N HIS A 75 6.17 -2.27 9.81
CA HIS A 75 5.23 -3.04 10.62
C HIS A 75 4.84 -4.36 9.95
N ALA A 76 4.51 -5.34 10.79
CA ALA A 76 4.25 -6.72 10.39
C ALA A 76 3.13 -6.85 9.34
N ASP A 77 2.06 -6.06 9.48
CA ASP A 77 0.93 -6.06 8.55
C ASP A 77 1.25 -5.45 7.17
N HIS A 78 2.45 -4.89 6.98
CA HIS A 78 2.93 -4.34 5.71
C HIS A 78 4.04 -5.15 5.07
N ILE A 79 4.79 -5.98 5.83
CA ILE A 79 5.99 -6.65 5.31
C ILE A 79 5.95 -8.18 5.34
N LEU A 80 5.14 -8.82 6.21
CA LEU A 80 5.28 -10.26 6.50
C LEU A 80 4.90 -11.21 5.34
N GLY A 81 4.33 -10.72 4.26
CA GLY A 81 4.07 -11.48 3.03
C GLY A 81 5.19 -11.42 1.99
N LEU A 82 6.37 -10.85 2.31
CA LEU A 82 7.48 -10.73 1.36
C LEU A 82 7.87 -12.09 0.75
N ASP A 83 7.85 -13.18 1.51
CA ASP A 83 8.24 -14.50 0.96
C ASP A 83 7.28 -14.99 -0.13
N ASP A 84 6.04 -14.57 -0.13
CA ASP A 84 5.08 -14.88 -1.20
C ASP A 84 5.40 -14.18 -2.54
N LEU A 85 6.34 -13.22 -2.56
CA LEU A 85 6.91 -12.71 -3.81
C LEU A 85 7.76 -13.76 -4.54
N ARG A 86 8.22 -14.80 -3.87
CA ARG A 86 9.16 -15.79 -4.40
C ARG A 86 8.74 -16.35 -5.78
N PRO A 87 7.53 -16.92 -5.99
CA PRO A 87 7.14 -17.43 -7.30
C PRO A 87 7.06 -16.34 -8.37
N LEU A 88 6.56 -15.14 -8.03
CA LEU A 88 6.47 -14.01 -8.94
C LEU A 88 7.87 -13.49 -9.33
N SER A 89 8.79 -13.44 -8.37
CA SER A 89 10.16 -12.97 -8.58
C SER A 89 10.96 -13.88 -9.54
N PHE A 90 10.66 -15.16 -9.61
CA PHE A 90 11.30 -16.06 -10.59
C PHE A 90 10.88 -15.73 -12.03
N VAL A 91 9.63 -15.32 -12.23
CA VAL A 91 9.16 -14.88 -13.55
C VAL A 91 9.85 -13.57 -13.94
N SER A 92 9.83 -12.59 -13.04
CA SER A 92 10.45 -11.28 -13.25
C SER A 92 11.96 -11.38 -13.46
N TYR A 93 12.65 -12.23 -12.69
CA TYR A 93 14.10 -12.45 -12.80
C TYR A 93 14.55 -12.89 -14.19
N ARG A 94 13.76 -13.73 -14.86
CA ARG A 94 14.03 -14.19 -16.23
C ARG A 94 13.90 -13.07 -17.27
N GLN A 95 13.19 -12.01 -16.92
CA GLN A 95 12.89 -10.89 -17.82
C GLN A 95 13.79 -9.67 -17.61
N GLY A 96 14.35 -9.46 -16.41
CA GLY A 96 15.09 -8.25 -16.12
C GLY A 96 15.96 -8.27 -14.86
N GLY A 97 16.08 -9.41 -14.18
CA GLY A 97 16.87 -9.51 -12.94
C GLY A 97 16.02 -9.50 -11.67
N PRO A 98 16.64 -9.33 -10.48
CA PRO A 98 15.93 -9.36 -9.21
C PRO A 98 14.94 -8.22 -9.08
N VAL A 99 13.78 -8.49 -8.49
CA VAL A 99 12.74 -7.47 -8.24
C VAL A 99 13.25 -6.44 -7.23
N PRO A 100 13.28 -5.14 -7.57
CA PRO A 100 13.68 -4.11 -6.63
C PRO A 100 12.60 -3.89 -5.56
N LEU A 101 13.06 -3.82 -4.29
CA LEU A 101 12.26 -3.50 -3.12
C LEU A 101 12.67 -2.12 -2.62
N TYR A 102 11.89 -1.09 -2.88
CA TYR A 102 12.18 0.27 -2.47
C TYR A 102 11.71 0.51 -1.03
N ALA A 103 12.65 0.81 -0.15
CA ALA A 103 12.37 1.00 1.27
C ALA A 103 13.27 2.10 1.87
N ALA A 104 12.73 2.86 2.83
CA ALA A 104 13.53 3.73 3.68
C ALA A 104 14.50 2.88 4.52
N SER A 105 15.63 3.45 4.94
CA SER A 105 16.72 2.71 5.62
C SER A 105 16.26 1.91 6.84
N GLN A 106 15.36 2.48 7.65
CA GLN A 106 14.79 1.78 8.81
C GLN A 106 13.98 0.54 8.37
N THR A 107 13.15 0.67 7.35
CA THR A 107 12.36 -0.45 6.83
C THR A 107 13.26 -1.50 6.18
N ALA A 108 14.26 -1.07 5.41
CA ALA A 108 15.26 -1.95 4.80
C ALA A 108 15.96 -2.83 5.84
N SER A 109 16.45 -2.23 6.93
CA SER A 109 17.11 -2.98 8.02
C SER A 109 16.19 -3.99 8.72
N VAL A 110 14.88 -3.71 8.81
CA VAL A 110 13.92 -4.67 9.35
C VAL A 110 13.67 -5.81 8.38
N LEU A 111 13.50 -5.51 7.08
CA LEU A 111 13.34 -6.53 6.04
C LEU A 111 14.53 -7.50 6.01
N GLU A 112 15.75 -6.98 6.01
CA GLU A 112 16.99 -7.80 6.05
C GLU A 112 17.06 -8.71 7.28
N ARG A 113 16.64 -8.21 8.44
CA ARG A 113 16.65 -8.97 9.69
C ARG A 113 15.55 -10.03 9.75
N VAL A 114 14.32 -9.69 9.30
CA VAL A 114 13.16 -10.60 9.36
C VAL A 114 13.27 -11.70 8.31
N PHE A 115 13.80 -11.36 7.13
CA PHE A 115 13.96 -12.27 6.00
C PHE A 115 15.44 -12.53 5.69
N ASP A 116 16.26 -12.74 6.73
CA ASP A 116 17.71 -12.91 6.63
C ASP A 116 18.11 -13.98 5.58
N TYR A 117 17.39 -15.11 5.53
CA TYR A 117 17.62 -16.17 4.54
C TYR A 117 17.42 -15.68 3.08
N THR A 118 16.59 -14.65 2.86
CA THR A 118 16.38 -14.08 1.52
C THR A 118 17.54 -13.17 1.11
N PHE A 119 18.11 -12.42 2.05
CA PHE A 119 19.13 -11.41 1.80
C PHE A 119 20.56 -11.87 2.13
N ALA A 120 20.75 -13.03 2.77
CA ALA A 120 22.06 -13.56 3.09
C ALA A 120 22.96 -13.67 1.85
N ALA A 121 24.23 -13.23 1.99
CA ALA A 121 25.22 -13.26 0.91
C ALA A 121 25.52 -14.71 0.47
N GLU A 122 25.61 -15.64 1.44
CA GLU A 122 25.75 -17.06 1.15
C GLU A 122 24.38 -17.72 0.99
N ALA A 123 24.11 -18.24 -0.22
CA ALA A 123 22.84 -18.84 -0.58
C ALA A 123 22.67 -20.23 0.06
N THR A 124 22.31 -20.27 1.34
CA THR A 124 21.91 -21.50 2.03
C THR A 124 20.59 -22.08 1.49
N TYR A 125 19.75 -21.22 0.89
CA TYR A 125 18.45 -21.59 0.34
C TYR A 125 18.37 -21.28 -1.17
N PRO A 126 18.43 -22.31 -2.03
CA PRO A 126 18.43 -22.13 -3.48
C PRO A 126 17.12 -21.57 -4.04
N THR A 127 16.02 -21.66 -3.28
CA THR A 127 14.66 -21.30 -3.73
C THR A 127 14.14 -19.99 -3.08
N ARG A 128 15.01 -19.14 -2.54
CA ARG A 128 14.63 -17.83 -2.00
C ARG A 128 14.07 -16.87 -3.06
N ALA A 129 13.31 -15.87 -2.63
CA ALA A 129 12.83 -14.83 -3.52
C ALA A 129 14.01 -14.11 -4.23
N ARG A 130 13.85 -13.81 -5.51
CA ARG A 130 14.82 -13.08 -6.32
C ARG A 130 14.53 -11.60 -6.25
N VAL A 131 14.91 -11.00 -5.14
CA VAL A 131 14.65 -9.61 -4.79
C VAL A 131 15.93 -8.91 -4.35
N ASN A 132 15.98 -7.60 -4.45
CA ASN A 132 17.06 -6.78 -3.89
C ASN A 132 16.50 -5.48 -3.30
N ILE A 133 17.01 -5.08 -2.14
CA ILE A 133 16.61 -3.82 -1.51
C ILE A 133 17.29 -2.66 -2.23
N GLN A 134 16.49 -1.65 -2.55
CA GLN A 134 16.92 -0.38 -3.13
C GLN A 134 16.57 0.76 -2.18
N PRO A 135 17.43 1.78 -2.05
CA PRO A 135 17.10 2.93 -1.23
C PRO A 135 15.91 3.68 -1.82
N LEU A 136 14.93 3.96 -0.97
CA LEU A 136 13.82 4.84 -1.35
C LEU A 136 14.35 6.27 -1.50
N ARG A 137 14.03 6.90 -2.63
CA ARG A 137 14.36 8.30 -2.94
C ARG A 137 13.08 9.13 -2.95
N ASP A 138 13.23 10.46 -2.94
CA ASP A 138 12.10 11.38 -3.05
C ASP A 138 11.29 11.12 -4.33
N ARG A 139 11.96 10.74 -5.41
CA ARG A 139 11.37 10.33 -6.68
C ARG A 139 12.04 9.07 -7.19
N THR A 140 11.23 8.10 -7.55
CA THR A 140 11.68 6.83 -8.13
C THR A 140 10.87 6.55 -9.38
N ARG A 141 11.53 6.29 -10.51
CA ARG A 141 10.86 5.98 -11.77
C ARG A 141 10.89 4.47 -12.01
N ILE A 142 9.72 3.92 -12.27
CA ILE A 142 9.55 2.54 -12.74
C ILE A 142 8.95 2.62 -14.14
N HIS A 143 9.76 2.32 -15.14
CA HIS A 143 9.40 2.49 -16.56
C HIS A 143 8.87 3.92 -16.84
N SER A 144 7.65 4.08 -17.37
CA SER A 144 7.06 5.38 -17.65
C SER A 144 6.54 6.12 -16.42
N VAL A 145 6.29 5.42 -15.30
CA VAL A 145 5.62 5.98 -14.13
C VAL A 145 6.62 6.48 -13.08
N GLU A 146 6.41 7.70 -12.59
CA GLU A 146 7.16 8.28 -11.48
C GLU A 146 6.39 8.11 -10.17
N PHE A 147 7.07 7.55 -9.16
CA PHE A 147 6.60 7.45 -7.78
C PHE A 147 7.27 8.53 -6.95
N ILE A 148 6.48 9.39 -6.34
CA ILE A 148 6.94 10.46 -5.45
C ILE A 148 6.71 10.00 -4.01
N CYS A 149 7.78 9.97 -3.20
CA CYS A 149 7.69 9.71 -1.78
C CYS A 149 7.03 10.91 -1.07
N VAL A 150 5.99 10.65 -0.30
CA VAL A 150 5.29 11.63 0.53
C VAL A 150 5.59 11.32 1.99
N PRO A 151 6.48 12.09 2.65
CA PRO A 151 6.81 11.88 4.06
C PRO A 151 5.60 12.13 4.95
N VAL A 152 5.27 11.18 5.83
CA VAL A 152 4.17 11.31 6.81
C VAL A 152 4.56 10.68 8.14
N LYS A 153 3.78 10.91 9.18
CA LYS A 153 4.02 10.41 10.54
C LYS A 153 3.09 9.27 10.92
N HIS A 154 3.64 8.29 11.61
CA HIS A 154 2.92 7.21 12.28
C HIS A 154 3.35 7.16 13.75
N GLY A 155 2.62 7.88 14.62
CA GLY A 155 3.14 8.22 15.93
C GLY A 155 4.44 9.02 15.81
N GLU A 156 5.50 8.53 16.45
CA GLU A 156 6.84 9.13 16.37
C GLU A 156 7.65 8.69 15.14
N MET A 157 7.18 7.71 14.40
CA MET A 157 7.89 7.16 13.26
C MET A 157 7.66 7.99 11.99
N ASP A 158 8.73 8.27 11.25
CA ASP A 158 8.64 8.74 9.88
C ASP A 158 8.37 7.56 8.95
N ILE A 159 7.30 7.65 8.15
CA ILE A 159 6.91 6.65 7.20
C ILE A 159 6.68 7.27 5.82
N SER A 160 6.56 6.44 4.80
CA SER A 160 6.44 6.87 3.41
C SER A 160 5.03 6.60 2.88
N GLY A 161 4.35 7.66 2.42
CA GLY A 161 3.28 7.55 1.46
C GLY A 161 3.83 7.65 0.04
N PHE A 162 2.98 7.41 -0.95
CA PHE A 162 3.39 7.45 -2.36
C PHE A 162 2.35 8.17 -3.21
N ARG A 163 2.84 9.09 -4.08
CA ARG A 163 2.05 9.69 -5.15
C ARG A 163 2.54 9.15 -6.49
N PHE A 164 1.61 8.83 -7.38
CA PHE A 164 1.85 8.42 -8.76
C PHE A 164 0.71 8.97 -9.63
N GLY A 165 1.09 9.70 -10.67
CA GLY A 165 0.12 10.42 -11.48
C GLY A 165 -0.79 11.34 -10.67
N ASP A 166 -2.08 11.19 -10.84
CA ASP A 166 -3.14 11.96 -10.15
C ASP A 166 -3.67 11.28 -8.88
N MET A 167 -2.96 10.27 -8.35
CA MET A 167 -3.34 9.52 -7.15
C MET A 167 -2.24 9.58 -6.08
N ALA A 168 -2.64 9.62 -4.81
CA ALA A 168 -1.75 9.38 -3.67
C ALA A 168 -2.31 8.30 -2.74
N TYR A 169 -1.41 7.47 -2.23
CA TYR A 169 -1.69 6.43 -1.23
C TYR A 169 -0.93 6.72 0.04
N LEU A 170 -1.66 7.00 1.10
CA LEU A 170 -1.15 7.21 2.45
C LEU A 170 -1.85 6.20 3.38
N THR A 171 -1.08 5.38 4.08
CA THR A 171 -1.61 4.45 5.08
C THR A 171 -0.94 4.69 6.42
N ASP A 172 -1.59 4.27 7.53
CA ASP A 172 -1.04 4.33 8.89
C ASP A 172 -0.65 5.73 9.39
N VAL A 173 -1.23 6.76 8.81
CA VAL A 173 -0.87 8.14 9.12
C VAL A 173 -1.53 8.61 10.42
N SER A 174 -0.76 9.23 11.29
CA SER A 174 -1.24 9.98 12.46
C SER A 174 -1.13 11.51 12.26
N ALA A 175 -0.21 11.97 11.40
CA ALA A 175 -0.06 13.37 11.02
C ALA A 175 0.58 13.52 9.63
N ILE A 176 0.14 14.52 8.89
CA ILE A 176 0.73 14.93 7.61
C ILE A 176 1.51 16.22 7.89
N PRO A 177 2.87 16.21 7.76
CA PRO A 177 3.68 17.41 7.90
C PRO A 177 3.27 18.49 6.89
N GLU A 178 3.39 19.74 7.28
CA GLU A 178 3.02 20.88 6.42
C GLU A 178 3.74 20.86 5.07
N THR A 179 5.00 20.46 5.08
CA THR A 179 5.83 20.32 3.87
C THR A 179 5.32 19.25 2.89
N SER A 180 4.51 18.29 3.35
CA SER A 180 4.00 17.21 2.51
C SER A 180 2.70 17.57 1.78
N PHE A 181 1.96 18.60 2.22
CA PHE A 181 0.70 18.98 1.56
C PHE A 181 0.92 19.43 0.11
N GLY A 182 2.01 20.16 -0.19
CA GLY A 182 2.35 20.56 -1.55
C GLY A 182 2.56 19.38 -2.52
N LEU A 183 2.96 18.20 -2.01
CA LEU A 183 3.08 16.97 -2.80
C LEU A 183 1.71 16.33 -3.12
N LEU A 184 0.64 16.75 -2.45
CA LEU A 184 -0.71 16.21 -2.55
C LEU A 184 -1.68 17.14 -3.32
N GLU A 185 -1.19 18.20 -3.92
CA GLU A 185 -2.02 19.13 -4.70
C GLU A 185 -2.43 18.52 -6.05
N GLY A 186 -3.65 18.82 -6.51
CA GLY A 186 -4.15 18.44 -7.84
C GLY A 186 -4.41 16.93 -8.03
N LEU A 187 -4.75 16.23 -6.95
CA LEU A 187 -5.12 14.82 -7.01
C LEU A 187 -6.57 14.64 -7.47
N GLU A 188 -6.81 13.67 -8.35
CA GLU A 188 -8.14 13.13 -8.61
C GLU A 188 -8.55 12.14 -7.53
N ASN A 189 -7.61 11.27 -7.11
CA ASN A 189 -7.84 10.22 -6.13
C ASN A 189 -6.84 10.30 -4.97
N LEU A 190 -7.35 10.12 -3.75
CA LEU A 190 -6.56 10.09 -2.54
C LEU A 190 -6.97 8.89 -1.68
N VAL A 191 -6.00 8.12 -1.19
CA VAL A 191 -6.23 7.08 -0.19
C VAL A 191 -5.64 7.54 1.14
N LEU A 192 -6.47 7.57 2.18
CA LEU A 192 -6.10 7.95 3.56
C LEU A 192 -6.47 6.86 4.57
N PRO A 193 -5.70 6.71 5.65
CA PRO A 193 -6.11 5.82 6.73
C PRO A 193 -7.22 6.44 7.58
N ALA A 194 -8.16 5.61 8.02
CA ALA A 194 -9.18 6.00 8.99
C ALA A 194 -9.48 4.81 9.92
N LEU A 195 -8.71 4.69 11.00
CA LEU A 195 -8.78 3.51 11.84
C LEU A 195 -10.18 3.33 12.47
N ARG A 196 -10.71 4.39 13.10
CA ARG A 196 -11.97 4.40 13.86
C ARG A 196 -12.39 5.83 14.24
N HIS A 197 -13.55 5.97 14.88
CA HIS A 197 -13.99 7.28 15.40
C HIS A 197 -13.20 7.75 16.63
N LYS A 198 -12.82 6.83 17.53
CA LYS A 198 -12.09 7.17 18.77
C LYS A 198 -10.62 7.46 18.46
N PRO A 199 -10.00 8.45 19.12
CA PRO A 199 -8.58 8.75 18.97
C PRO A 199 -7.67 7.53 19.17
N HIS A 200 -6.57 7.52 18.42
CA HIS A 200 -5.50 6.54 18.52
C HIS A 200 -4.14 7.27 18.47
N PRO A 201 -3.11 6.84 19.23
CA PRO A 201 -1.85 7.57 19.29
C PRO A 201 -1.06 7.58 17.97
N SER A 202 -1.28 6.60 17.11
CA SER A 202 -0.51 6.45 15.87
C SER A 202 -1.34 6.37 14.58
N HIS A 203 -2.68 6.45 14.65
CA HIS A 203 -3.54 6.38 13.47
C HIS A 203 -4.59 7.48 13.48
N ALA A 204 -4.96 7.95 12.30
CA ALA A 204 -6.03 8.92 12.13
C ALA A 204 -7.40 8.35 12.52
N THR A 205 -8.24 9.21 13.05
CA THR A 205 -9.69 8.99 13.16
C THR A 205 -10.36 9.29 11.82
N VAL A 206 -11.61 8.83 11.65
CA VAL A 206 -12.45 9.19 10.49
C VAL A 206 -12.53 10.71 10.33
N LYS A 207 -12.75 11.45 11.44
CA LYS A 207 -12.81 12.91 11.40
C LYS A 207 -11.52 13.54 10.86
N GLN A 208 -10.36 13.13 11.38
CA GLN A 208 -9.07 13.64 10.90
C GLN A 208 -8.83 13.32 9.42
N ALA A 209 -9.18 12.12 8.95
CA ALA A 209 -9.07 11.76 7.55
C ALA A 209 -9.98 12.62 6.65
N VAL A 210 -11.20 12.93 7.09
CA VAL A 210 -12.12 13.83 6.39
C VAL A 210 -11.57 15.27 6.36
N ASP A 211 -11.06 15.78 7.49
CA ASP A 211 -10.45 17.12 7.56
C ASP A 211 -9.24 17.23 6.59
N TRP A 212 -8.42 16.19 6.47
CA TRP A 212 -7.31 16.16 5.51
C TRP A 212 -7.80 16.05 4.07
N ALA A 213 -8.82 15.21 3.81
CA ALA A 213 -9.41 15.09 2.48
C ALA A 213 -9.95 16.44 1.97
N GLU A 214 -10.65 17.19 2.84
CA GLU A 214 -11.16 18.53 2.53
C GLU A 214 -10.00 19.51 2.25
N ARG A 215 -8.95 19.49 3.07
CA ARG A 215 -7.78 20.35 2.91
C ARG A 215 -7.00 20.06 1.62
N ILE A 216 -6.81 18.79 1.29
CA ILE A 216 -6.08 18.35 0.08
C ILE A 216 -6.91 18.61 -1.17
N GLY A 217 -8.23 18.47 -1.09
CA GLY A 217 -9.15 18.78 -2.17
C GLY A 217 -9.13 17.79 -3.34
N ALA A 218 -8.77 16.53 -3.09
CA ALA A 218 -8.91 15.47 -4.10
C ALA A 218 -10.38 15.27 -4.47
N ARG A 219 -10.67 14.95 -5.75
CA ARG A 219 -12.05 14.76 -6.21
C ARG A 219 -12.72 13.58 -5.51
N GLN A 220 -11.97 12.50 -5.27
CA GLN A 220 -12.42 11.31 -4.55
C GLN A 220 -11.38 10.89 -3.51
N THR A 221 -11.82 10.66 -2.27
CA THR A 221 -10.99 10.11 -1.20
C THR A 221 -11.51 8.75 -0.76
N TRP A 222 -10.61 7.77 -0.68
CA TRP A 222 -10.89 6.43 -0.23
C TRP A 222 -10.25 6.19 1.14
N LEU A 223 -11.06 5.82 2.15
CA LEU A 223 -10.55 5.55 3.49
C LEU A 223 -10.14 4.09 3.62
N THR A 224 -8.90 3.85 4.07
CA THR A 224 -8.30 2.53 4.25
C THR A 224 -7.84 2.29 5.69
N HIS A 225 -7.20 1.17 5.97
CA HIS A 225 -6.69 0.78 7.29
C HIS A 225 -7.77 0.86 8.37
N ILE A 226 -8.93 0.28 8.09
CA ILE A 226 -10.18 0.41 8.84
C ILE A 226 -10.27 -0.73 9.86
N ALA A 227 -10.53 -0.39 11.12
CA ALA A 227 -10.78 -1.37 12.18
C ALA A 227 -12.26 -1.85 12.20
N HIS A 228 -12.51 -2.86 13.02
CA HIS A 228 -13.83 -3.50 13.14
C HIS A 228 -14.89 -2.66 13.85
N GLU A 229 -14.56 -1.45 14.29
CA GLU A 229 -15.55 -0.49 14.82
C GLU A 229 -16.35 0.23 13.74
N LEU A 230 -15.92 0.15 12.47
CA LEU A 230 -16.56 0.82 11.34
C LEU A 230 -17.21 -0.18 10.39
N GLY A 231 -18.54 -0.28 10.44
CA GLY A 231 -19.31 -1.01 9.44
C GLY A 231 -19.31 -0.27 8.10
N HIS A 232 -19.18 -1.00 6.98
CA HIS A 232 -19.00 -0.40 5.66
C HIS A 232 -20.17 0.50 5.27
N GLU A 233 -21.35 -0.06 5.22
CA GLU A 233 -22.57 0.66 4.83
C GLU A 233 -22.95 1.80 5.80
N GLU A 234 -22.85 1.55 7.10
CA GLU A 234 -23.18 2.53 8.13
C GLU A 234 -22.25 3.74 8.04
N THR A 235 -20.94 3.49 7.94
CA THR A 235 -19.94 4.56 7.88
C THR A 235 -20.08 5.36 6.58
N ASN A 236 -20.26 4.70 5.43
CA ASN A 236 -20.41 5.39 4.15
C ASN A 236 -21.62 6.34 4.11
N ARG A 237 -22.73 6.01 4.81
CA ARG A 237 -23.89 6.92 4.89
C ARG A 237 -23.60 8.20 5.67
N MET A 238 -22.58 8.21 6.53
CA MET A 238 -22.21 9.36 7.36
C MET A 238 -21.07 10.20 6.76
N LEU A 239 -20.36 9.67 5.77
CA LEU A 239 -19.24 10.35 5.13
C LEU A 239 -19.75 11.45 4.17
N PRO A 240 -19.00 12.56 4.02
CA PRO A 240 -19.34 13.61 3.08
C PRO A 240 -19.18 13.13 1.63
N SER A 241 -19.83 13.83 0.70
CA SER A 241 -19.64 13.57 -0.73
C SER A 241 -18.17 13.63 -1.13
N GLY A 242 -17.74 12.69 -1.99
CA GLY A 242 -16.34 12.56 -2.40
C GLY A 242 -15.46 11.80 -1.41
N VAL A 243 -16.00 11.30 -0.29
CA VAL A 243 -15.27 10.43 0.64
C VAL A 243 -16.03 9.12 0.83
N ALA A 244 -15.34 7.99 0.71
CA ALA A 244 -15.92 6.66 0.92
C ALA A 244 -14.92 5.70 1.56
N LEU A 245 -15.41 4.63 2.20
CA LEU A 245 -14.57 3.54 2.64
C LEU A 245 -14.08 2.73 1.43
N ALA A 246 -12.79 2.43 1.40
CA ALA A 246 -12.24 1.42 0.51
C ALA A 246 -12.69 0.01 0.94
N TYR A 247 -12.63 -0.91 0.02
CA TYR A 247 -12.91 -2.33 0.25
C TYR A 247 -11.96 -3.20 -0.57
N ASP A 248 -11.85 -4.45 -0.21
CA ASP A 248 -10.96 -5.40 -0.86
C ASP A 248 -11.37 -5.66 -2.31
N GLY A 249 -10.49 -5.32 -3.25
CA GLY A 249 -10.73 -5.43 -4.68
C GLY A 249 -11.31 -4.16 -5.33
N LEU A 250 -11.33 -3.03 -4.60
CA LEU A 250 -11.65 -1.74 -5.20
C LEU A 250 -10.65 -1.40 -6.31
N GLU A 251 -11.15 -1.08 -7.49
CA GLU A 251 -10.35 -0.65 -8.65
C GLU A 251 -10.60 0.82 -8.94
N VAL A 252 -9.51 1.58 -9.10
CA VAL A 252 -9.54 3.02 -9.37
C VAL A 252 -8.69 3.29 -10.60
N ALA A 253 -9.26 3.97 -11.60
CA ALA A 253 -8.52 4.44 -12.76
C ALA A 253 -7.66 5.66 -12.38
N VAL A 254 -6.40 5.67 -12.81
CA VAL A 254 -5.40 6.69 -12.50
C VAL A 254 -4.78 7.20 -13.80
N ALA A 255 -4.66 8.51 -13.95
CA ALA A 255 -3.86 9.13 -15.02
C ALA A 255 -2.39 9.14 -14.56
N LEU A 256 -1.55 8.33 -15.22
CA LEU A 256 -0.13 8.13 -14.88
C LEU A 256 0.79 9.00 -15.76
#